data_3a899de260b5cb51db77161515e6f807
#
_entry.id   3a899de260b5cb51db77161515e6f807
#
_cell.length_a   1.000
_cell.length_b   1.000
_cell.length_c   1.000
_cell.angle_alpha   90.00
_cell.angle_beta   90.00
_cell.angle_gamma   90.00
#
_symmetry.space_group_name_H-M   'P 1'
#
loop_
_entity.id
_entity.type
_entity.pdbx_description
1 polymer ?
#
loop_
_entity_poly.entity_id
_entity_poly.type
_entity_poly.pdbx_seq_one_letter_code
_entity_poly.pdbx_strand_id
1 'polypeptide(L)'
;MLAKVFSAAVWGVDASPVEVEVNSAPGKMAIVVVGLPDVAVKESRDRVYPAVTNSAFKFPYGRTTINLAPADVKKEGPSFDLPIALGMLAASEQLETDQLDNFAILGELALTGAVRPCKGVLPVA
;
A
#
# COMPACT_ATOMS: atom_id res chain seq x y z
N MET A 1 -10.87 2.90 11.07
CA MET A 1 -9.75 3.78 11.51
C MET A 1 -8.95 4.22 10.30
N LEU A 2 -8.46 5.43 10.31
CA LEU A 2 -7.63 5.98 9.24
C LEU A 2 -6.15 5.76 9.59
N ALA A 3 -5.39 5.21 8.65
CA ALA A 3 -3.93 5.07 8.76
C ALA A 3 -3.27 5.72 7.56
N LYS A 4 -2.03 6.15 7.73
CA LYS A 4 -1.25 6.79 6.70
C LYS A 4 0.14 6.16 6.64
N VAL A 5 0.59 5.83 5.43
CA VAL A 5 1.93 5.30 5.17
C VAL A 5 2.58 6.16 4.09
N PHE A 6 3.83 6.53 4.27
CA PHE A 6 4.56 7.31 3.28
C PHE A 6 5.29 6.40 2.31
N SER A 7 5.25 6.77 1.04
CA SER A 7 5.90 6.07 -0.06
C SER A 7 6.44 7.09 -1.06
N ALA A 8 6.84 6.64 -2.22
CA ALA A 8 7.31 7.51 -3.30
C ALA A 8 7.02 6.91 -4.67
N ALA A 9 6.73 7.79 -5.63
CA ALA A 9 6.66 7.43 -7.04
C ALA A 9 7.99 7.77 -7.71
N VAL A 10 8.49 6.86 -8.54
CA VAL A 10 9.82 6.98 -9.14
C VAL A 10 9.70 7.22 -10.64
N TRP A 11 10.47 8.20 -11.14
CA TRP A 11 10.57 8.58 -12.54
C TRP A 11 12.03 8.67 -12.93
N GLY A 12 12.56 7.66 -13.63
CA GLY A 12 13.97 7.65 -13.96
C GLY A 12 14.84 7.82 -12.71
N VAL A 13 15.50 8.97 -12.57
CA VAL A 13 16.34 9.31 -11.41
C VAL A 13 15.63 10.16 -10.36
N ASP A 14 14.38 10.58 -10.63
CA ASP A 14 13.61 11.43 -9.74
C ASP A 14 12.61 10.60 -8.92
N ALA A 15 12.27 11.11 -7.75
CA ALA A 15 11.23 10.53 -6.90
C ALA A 15 10.34 11.63 -6.35
N SER A 16 9.04 11.35 -6.29
CA SER A 16 8.04 12.26 -5.70
C SER A 16 7.38 11.59 -4.51
N PRO A 17 7.19 12.31 -3.38
CA PRO A 17 6.52 11.73 -2.22
C PRO A 17 5.07 11.33 -2.54
N VAL A 18 4.66 10.20 -1.99
CA VAL A 18 3.29 9.71 -2.09
C VAL A 18 2.81 9.37 -0.69
N GLU A 19 1.61 9.81 -0.35
CA GLU A 19 0.94 9.40 0.89
C GLU A 19 -0.06 8.30 0.54
N VAL A 20 0.01 7.19 1.24
CA VAL A 20 -0.95 6.11 1.15
C VAL A 20 -1.86 6.20 2.36
N GLU A 21 -3.08 6.65 2.13
CA GLU A 21 -4.10 6.80 3.18
C GLU A 21 -5.05 5.61 3.11
N VAL A 22 -5.25 4.93 4.22
CA VAL A 22 -6.13 3.77 4.29
C VAL A 22 -7.17 4.00 5.37
N ASN A 23 -8.43 3.94 4.99
CA ASN A 23 -9.54 4.03 5.93
C ASN A 23 -10.31 2.71 5.96
N SER A 24 -10.43 2.15 7.15
CA SER A 24 -11.21 0.94 7.40
C SER A 24 -12.49 1.32 8.13
N ALA A 25 -13.63 0.93 7.60
CA ALA A 25 -14.95 1.24 8.15
C ALA A 25 -15.83 -0.01 8.13
N PRO A 26 -16.82 -0.11 9.06
CA PRO A 26 -17.78 -1.19 9.01
C PRO A 26 -18.66 -1.12 7.77
N GLY A 27 -19.19 -2.25 7.37
CA GLY A 27 -20.07 -2.35 6.22
C GLY A 27 -19.80 -3.57 5.37
N LYS A 28 -20.38 -3.59 4.18
CA LYS A 28 -20.18 -4.68 3.23
C LYS A 28 -18.72 -4.70 2.76
N MET A 29 -18.14 -5.89 2.72
CA MET A 29 -16.75 -6.06 2.30
C MET A 29 -16.53 -5.49 0.90
N ALA A 30 -15.63 -4.52 0.81
CA ALA A 30 -15.25 -3.88 -0.44
C ALA A 30 -13.87 -3.23 -0.28
N ILE A 31 -13.09 -3.24 -1.35
CA ILE A 31 -11.80 -2.54 -1.40
C ILE A 31 -11.88 -1.55 -2.54
N VAL A 32 -11.70 -0.27 -2.22
CA VAL A 32 -11.69 0.82 -3.19
C VAL A 32 -10.31 1.47 -3.19
N VAL A 33 -9.67 1.52 -4.33
CA VAL A 33 -8.35 2.15 -4.48
C VAL A 33 -8.47 3.35 -5.42
N VAL A 34 -8.00 4.49 -4.96
CA VAL A 34 -8.00 5.74 -5.71
C VAL A 34 -6.54 6.17 -5.93
N GLY A 35 -6.23 6.59 -7.13
CA GLY A 35 -4.90 7.09 -7.47
C GLY A 35 -4.01 6.12 -8.23
N LEU A 36 -4.54 4.95 -8.60
CA LEU A 36 -3.86 3.99 -9.47
C LEU A 36 -4.75 3.65 -10.67
N PRO A 37 -4.16 3.30 -11.83
CA PRO A 37 -4.93 2.74 -12.95
C PRO A 37 -5.62 1.43 -12.56
N ASP A 38 -6.76 1.13 -13.18
CA ASP A 38 -7.59 -0.03 -12.85
C ASP A 38 -6.85 -1.36 -12.92
N VAL A 39 -5.97 -1.53 -13.91
CA VAL A 39 -5.16 -2.74 -14.04
C VAL A 39 -4.21 -2.89 -12.85
N ALA A 40 -3.57 -1.80 -12.45
CA ALA A 40 -2.66 -1.81 -11.29
C ALA A 40 -3.41 -2.11 -9.99
N VAL A 41 -4.63 -1.58 -9.84
CA VAL A 41 -5.50 -1.88 -8.68
C VAL A 41 -5.79 -3.36 -8.58
N LYS A 42 -6.21 -3.97 -9.68
CA LYS A 42 -6.53 -5.40 -9.70
C LYS A 42 -5.31 -6.26 -9.38
N GLU A 43 -4.18 -5.97 -10.01
CA GLU A 43 -2.94 -6.72 -9.77
C GLU A 43 -2.48 -6.59 -8.32
N SER A 44 -2.53 -5.39 -7.77
CA SER A 44 -2.14 -5.17 -6.37
C SER A 44 -3.04 -5.95 -5.41
N ARG A 45 -4.36 -5.93 -5.61
CA ARG A 45 -5.28 -6.72 -4.78
C ARG A 45 -4.98 -8.21 -4.86
N ASP A 46 -4.68 -8.71 -6.07
CA ASP A 46 -4.39 -10.11 -6.30
C ASP A 46 -3.09 -10.57 -5.62
N ARG A 47 -2.16 -9.65 -5.36
CA ARG A 47 -0.93 -9.93 -4.61
C ARG A 47 -1.09 -9.70 -3.10
N VAL A 48 -1.71 -8.59 -2.72
CA VAL A 48 -1.82 -8.19 -1.31
C VAL A 48 -2.69 -9.15 -0.51
N TYR A 49 -3.81 -9.59 -1.05
CA TYR A 49 -4.72 -10.48 -0.33
C TYR A 49 -4.03 -11.77 0.13
N PRO A 50 -3.45 -12.58 -0.77
CA PRO A 50 -2.76 -13.79 -0.32
C PRO A 50 -1.51 -13.48 0.51
N ALA A 51 -0.79 -12.39 0.23
CA ALA A 51 0.38 -12.03 1.02
C ALA A 51 0.01 -11.76 2.48
N VAL A 52 -1.06 -11.03 2.74
CA VAL A 52 -1.54 -10.74 4.10
C VAL A 52 -1.99 -12.02 4.79
N THR A 53 -2.80 -12.83 4.15
CA THR A 53 -3.35 -14.05 4.75
C THR A 53 -2.26 -15.11 4.96
N ASN A 54 -1.31 -15.23 4.05
CA ASN A 54 -0.20 -16.18 4.20
C ASN A 54 0.84 -15.73 5.22
N SER A 55 0.80 -14.48 5.65
CA SER A 55 1.66 -13.95 6.72
C SER A 55 1.01 -14.04 8.10
N ALA A 56 -0.08 -14.79 8.23
CA ALA A 56 -0.83 -15.00 9.47
C ALA A 56 -1.56 -13.76 10.00
N PHE A 57 -1.78 -12.75 9.15
CA PHE A 57 -2.64 -11.62 9.46
C PHE A 57 -4.05 -11.87 8.93
N LYS A 58 -5.02 -11.19 9.49
CA LYS A 58 -6.39 -11.23 8.99
C LYS A 58 -6.59 -10.14 7.95
N PHE A 59 -7.20 -10.51 6.83
CA PHE A 59 -7.61 -9.50 5.86
C PHE A 59 -8.76 -8.68 6.46
N PRO A 60 -8.72 -7.33 6.40
CA PRO A 60 -9.74 -6.50 7.05
C PRO A 60 -11.13 -6.76 6.49
N TYR A 61 -12.10 -6.91 7.38
CA TYR A 61 -13.52 -6.96 7.00
C TYR A 61 -14.08 -5.55 6.87
N GLY A 62 -15.17 -5.44 6.10
CA GLY A 62 -15.84 -4.18 5.88
C GLY A 62 -15.27 -3.42 4.70
N ARG A 63 -15.53 -2.12 4.66
CA ARG A 63 -15.13 -1.27 3.55
C ARG A 63 -13.76 -0.68 3.81
N THR A 64 -12.81 -0.97 2.94
CA THR A 64 -11.46 -0.39 2.97
C THR A 64 -11.31 0.56 1.79
N THR A 65 -11.00 1.81 2.07
CA THR A 65 -10.74 2.83 1.06
C THR A 65 -9.27 3.21 1.12
N ILE A 66 -8.60 3.12 0.00
CA ILE A 66 -7.16 3.39 -0.12
C ILE A 66 -6.98 4.54 -1.11
N ASN A 67 -6.33 5.60 -0.68
CA ASN A 67 -6.06 6.75 -1.53
C ASN A 67 -4.55 6.98 -1.60
N LEU A 68 -4.01 7.02 -2.83
CA LEU A 68 -2.62 7.36 -3.07
C LEU A 68 -2.54 8.81 -3.54
N ALA A 69 -2.08 9.67 -2.67
CA ALA A 69 -2.01 11.12 -2.91
C ALA A 69 -0.57 11.58 -3.15
N PRO A 70 -0.35 12.63 -3.91
CA PRO A 70 -1.34 13.45 -4.60
C PRO A 70 -1.85 12.84 -5.91
N ALA A 71 -3.04 13.24 -6.33
CA ALA A 71 -3.70 12.67 -7.51
C ALA A 71 -3.02 13.04 -8.83
N ASP A 72 -2.31 14.18 -8.87
CA ASP A 72 -1.63 14.68 -10.06
C ASP A 72 -0.25 14.04 -10.31
N VAL A 73 0.24 13.25 -9.37
CA VAL A 73 1.48 12.48 -9.54
C VAL A 73 1.14 11.12 -10.11
N LYS A 74 1.73 10.78 -11.25
CA LYS A 74 1.53 9.47 -11.86
C LYS A 74 2.19 8.40 -11.00
N LYS A 75 1.42 7.39 -10.64
CA LYS A 75 1.85 6.28 -9.80
C LYS A 75 1.68 4.99 -10.60
N GLU A 76 2.70 4.17 -10.65
CA GLU A 76 2.66 2.90 -11.36
C GLU A 76 3.64 1.90 -10.76
N GLY A 77 3.44 0.64 -11.11
CA GLY A 77 4.31 -0.45 -10.69
C GLY A 77 3.87 -1.10 -9.38
N PRO A 78 4.46 -2.26 -9.10
CA PRO A 78 4.07 -3.07 -7.94
C PRO A 78 4.66 -2.58 -6.62
N SER A 79 5.50 -1.56 -6.62
CA SER A 79 6.19 -1.09 -5.42
C SER A 79 5.28 -0.51 -4.35
N PHE A 80 4.00 -0.25 -4.67
CA PHE A 80 3.00 0.19 -3.69
C PHE A 80 2.33 -0.95 -2.94
N ASP A 81 2.60 -2.21 -3.27
CA ASP A 81 2.01 -3.35 -2.58
C ASP A 81 2.28 -3.33 -1.07
N LEU A 82 3.53 -3.15 -0.69
CA LEU A 82 3.91 -3.16 0.74
C LEU A 82 3.29 -1.98 1.51
N PRO A 83 3.37 -0.73 1.05
CA PRO A 83 2.72 0.36 1.76
C PRO A 83 1.19 0.19 1.85
N ILE A 84 0.54 -0.35 0.83
CA ILE A 84 -0.89 -0.64 0.87
C ILE A 84 -1.19 -1.70 1.94
N ALA A 85 -0.43 -2.80 1.96
CA ALA A 85 -0.62 -3.86 2.94
C ALA A 85 -0.40 -3.35 4.37
N LEU A 86 0.67 -2.61 4.61
CA LEU A 86 0.95 -2.04 5.93
C LEU A 86 -0.13 -1.05 6.37
N GLY A 87 -0.61 -0.21 5.44
CA GLY A 87 -1.70 0.71 5.71
C GLY A 87 -3.00 -0.01 6.09
N MET A 88 -3.32 -1.11 5.41
CA MET A 88 -4.49 -1.93 5.71
C MET A 88 -4.36 -2.57 7.11
N LEU A 89 -3.20 -3.11 7.44
CA LEU A 89 -2.96 -3.71 8.76
C LEU A 89 -2.99 -2.68 9.87
N ALA A 90 -2.44 -1.49 9.63
CA ALA A 90 -2.48 -0.40 10.59
C ALA A 90 -3.90 0.13 10.81
N ALA A 91 -4.67 0.30 9.72
CA ALA A 91 -6.05 0.78 9.80
C ALA A 91 -6.98 -0.22 10.50
N SER A 92 -6.69 -1.52 10.41
CA SER A 92 -7.42 -2.57 11.11
C SER A 92 -6.83 -2.90 12.50
N GLU A 93 -5.88 -2.10 12.96
CA GLU A 93 -5.27 -2.20 14.30
C GLU A 93 -4.49 -3.50 14.54
N GLN A 94 -3.99 -4.14 13.48
CA GLN A 94 -3.15 -5.33 13.57
C GLN A 94 -1.66 -5.01 13.72
N LEU A 95 -1.27 -3.76 13.45
CA LEU A 95 0.11 -3.27 13.59
C LEU A 95 0.15 -2.00 14.42
N GLU A 96 1.25 -1.83 15.15
CA GLU A 96 1.57 -0.56 15.78
C GLU A 96 2.06 0.44 14.72
N THR A 97 1.66 1.70 14.86
CA THR A 97 1.89 2.72 13.84
C THR A 97 2.91 3.78 14.25
N ASP A 98 3.46 3.68 15.44
CA ASP A 98 4.26 4.75 16.08
C ASP A 98 5.44 5.22 15.23
N GLN A 99 6.03 4.34 14.42
CA GLN A 99 7.22 4.65 13.64
C GLN A 99 6.99 4.67 12.14
N LEU A 100 5.78 4.43 11.67
CA LEU A 100 5.51 4.42 10.21
C LEU A 100 5.81 5.77 9.56
N ASP A 101 5.61 6.87 10.28
CA ASP A 101 5.86 8.22 9.76
C ASP A 101 7.34 8.51 9.53
N ASN A 102 8.23 7.70 10.07
CA ASN A 102 9.67 7.90 9.96
C ASN A 102 10.27 7.27 8.71
N PHE A 103 9.48 6.56 7.92
CA PHE A 103 9.96 5.80 6.77
C PHE A 103 9.17 6.10 5.51
N ALA A 104 9.86 6.13 4.37
CA ALA A 104 9.24 6.00 3.07
C ALA A 104 9.31 4.52 2.69
N ILE A 105 8.18 3.90 2.44
CA ILE A 105 8.07 2.44 2.32
C ILE A 105 7.71 2.07 0.89
N LEU A 106 8.50 1.18 0.31
CA LEU A 106 8.27 0.61 -1.02
C LEU A 106 8.50 -0.89 -0.97
N GLY A 107 7.79 -1.62 -1.81
CA GLY A 107 8.04 -3.06 -1.95
C GLY A 107 6.95 -3.74 -2.74
N GLU A 108 7.36 -4.66 -3.61
CA GLU A 108 6.46 -5.61 -4.26
C GLU A 108 6.30 -6.82 -3.35
N LEU A 109 5.09 -7.34 -3.23
CA LEU A 109 4.82 -8.52 -2.43
C LEU A 109 4.70 -9.77 -3.28
N ALA A 110 5.35 -10.85 -2.84
CA ALA A 110 5.06 -12.18 -3.32
C ALA A 110 3.80 -12.70 -2.62
N LEU A 111 3.16 -13.70 -3.19
CA LEU A 111 1.94 -14.28 -2.61
C LEU A 111 2.18 -14.91 -1.24
N THR A 112 3.41 -15.30 -0.94
CA THR A 112 3.82 -15.82 0.37
C THR A 112 3.91 -14.74 1.45
N GLY A 113 3.91 -13.47 1.06
CA GLY A 113 4.16 -12.34 1.95
C GLY A 113 5.60 -11.84 1.93
N ALA A 114 6.50 -12.51 1.20
CA ALA A 114 7.87 -12.04 1.06
C ALA A 114 7.93 -10.73 0.29
N VAL A 115 8.81 -9.82 0.70
CA VAL A 115 9.04 -8.56 0.01
C VAL A 115 10.07 -8.77 -1.08
N ARG A 116 9.72 -8.39 -2.31
CA ARG A 116 10.62 -8.46 -3.46
C ARG A 116 11.38 -7.15 -3.65
N PRO A 117 12.58 -7.18 -4.24
CA PRO A 117 13.29 -5.96 -4.64
C PRO A 117 12.45 -5.13 -5.61
N CYS A 118 12.55 -3.82 -5.51
CA CYS A 118 11.90 -2.90 -6.46
C CYS A 118 12.91 -1.95 -7.07
N LYS A 119 12.58 -1.43 -8.27
CA LYS A 119 13.43 -0.49 -8.98
C LYS A 119 13.28 0.90 -8.38
N GLY A 120 14.32 1.71 -8.49
CA GLY A 120 14.26 3.12 -8.16
C GLY A 120 14.42 3.46 -6.69
N VAL A 121 14.89 2.53 -5.87
CA VAL A 121 15.08 2.78 -4.42
C VAL A 121 16.13 3.88 -4.19
N LEU A 122 17.18 3.93 -5.00
CA LEU A 122 18.22 4.93 -4.85
C LEU A 122 17.72 6.37 -5.02
N PRO A 123 16.90 6.71 -6.04
CA PRO A 123 16.30 8.03 -6.11
C PRO A 123 15.39 8.38 -4.92
N VAL A 124 14.73 7.39 -4.32
CA VAL A 124 13.88 7.59 -3.15
C VAL A 124 14.71 7.91 -1.91
N ALA A 125 15.82 7.25 -1.78
CA ALA A 125 16.73 7.49 -0.66
C ALA A 125 17.34 8.87 -0.73
#